data_f2812c3220ab1457027cb411daa03f24
#
_entry.id   f2812c3220ab1457027cb411daa03f24
#
_cell.length_a   1.000
_cell.length_b   1.000
_cell.length_c   1.000
_cell.angle_alpha   90.00
_cell.angle_beta   90.00
_cell.angle_gamma   90.00
#
_symmetry.space_group_name_H-M   'P 1'
#
loop_
_entity.id
_entity.type
_entity.pdbx_description
1 polymer ?
#
loop_
_entity_poly.entity_id
_entity_poly.type
_entity_poly.pdbx_seq_one_letter_code
_entity_poly.pdbx_strand_id
1 'polypeptide(L)'
;MTMLVILSPSKRQRFPENVTDDPLQKKLFGRPEWMSKAEKVAKIMKACSPHELARILKASDTIAVTEAGHFNDWDSQVVYPKARPAVMTFDGDVYRALDAGTLTEKGWG
;
A
#
# COMPACT_ATOMS: atom_id res chain seq x y z
N MET A 1 5.23 28.32 5.40
CA MET A 1 4.44 27.97 4.20
C MET A 1 4.09 26.48 4.25
N THR A 2 2.82 26.16 4.14
CA THR A 2 2.37 24.77 4.08
C THR A 2 2.39 24.30 2.63
N MET A 3 2.99 23.14 2.38
CA MET A 3 3.08 22.56 1.06
C MET A 3 2.38 21.19 1.05
N LEU A 4 1.50 20.98 0.09
CA LEU A 4 0.87 19.68 -0.13
C LEU A 4 1.50 19.02 -1.36
N VAL A 5 1.98 17.80 -1.19
CA VAL A 5 2.55 17.00 -2.28
C VAL A 5 1.58 15.88 -2.62
N ILE A 6 1.22 15.76 -3.90
CA ILE A 6 0.34 14.71 -4.39
C ILE A 6 1.16 13.75 -5.24
N LEU A 7 1.11 12.46 -4.91
CA LEU A 7 1.83 11.41 -5.62
C LEU A 7 0.83 10.40 -6.19
N SER A 8 1.15 9.88 -7.38
CA SER A 8 0.35 8.80 -7.97
C SER A 8 0.55 7.50 -7.20
N PRO A 9 -0.46 6.62 -7.14
CA PRO A 9 -0.29 5.31 -6.53
C PRO A 9 0.69 4.46 -7.35
N SER A 10 1.27 3.45 -6.73
CA SER A 10 2.13 2.48 -7.40
C SER A 10 1.41 1.16 -7.61
N LYS A 11 1.59 0.55 -8.78
CA LYS A 11 1.07 -0.80 -9.06
C LYS A 11 1.79 -1.87 -8.25
N ARG A 12 3.07 -1.64 -7.95
CA ARG A 12 3.88 -2.55 -7.14
C ARG A 12 3.83 -2.09 -5.69
N GLN A 13 3.65 -3.05 -4.79
CA GLN A 13 3.62 -2.81 -3.35
C GLN A 13 4.65 -3.72 -2.68
N ARG A 14 5.15 -3.27 -1.54
CA ARG A 14 6.15 -3.99 -0.77
C ARG A 14 5.67 -4.16 0.67
N PHE A 15 5.69 -5.42 1.13
CA PHE A 15 5.34 -5.78 2.49
C PHE A 15 6.53 -6.55 3.10
N PRO A 16 7.46 -5.85 3.78
CA PRO A 16 8.63 -6.51 4.37
C PRO A 16 8.22 -7.52 5.43
N GLU A 17 8.87 -8.69 5.45
CA GLU A 17 8.63 -9.72 6.45
C GLU A 17 9.06 -9.27 7.86
N ASN A 18 10.20 -8.58 7.93
CA ASN A 18 10.72 -8.06 9.19
C ASN A 18 10.25 -6.63 9.38
N VAL A 19 9.13 -6.49 10.07
CA VAL A 19 8.56 -5.17 10.36
C VAL A 19 9.09 -4.67 11.68
N THR A 20 9.84 -3.58 11.64
CA THR A 20 10.27 -2.87 12.85
C THR A 20 9.12 -1.98 13.33
N ASP A 21 8.84 -2.03 14.62
CA ASP A 21 7.83 -1.15 15.21
C ASP A 21 8.35 0.28 15.21
N ASP A 22 7.71 1.16 14.45
CA ASP A 22 8.06 2.57 14.35
C ASP A 22 7.01 3.39 15.11
N PRO A 23 7.36 4.02 16.24
CA PRO A 23 6.41 4.78 17.04
C PRO A 23 5.72 5.90 16.26
N LEU A 24 6.42 6.54 15.31
CA LEU A 24 5.83 7.60 14.49
C LEU A 24 4.76 7.07 13.56
N GLN A 25 5.05 5.96 12.86
CA GLN A 25 4.07 5.33 11.97
C GLN A 25 2.85 4.84 12.76
N LYS A 26 3.06 4.27 13.94
CA LYS A 26 1.98 3.81 14.81
C LYS A 26 1.09 4.97 15.25
N LYS A 27 1.70 6.11 15.60
CA LYS A 27 0.97 7.31 16.01
C LYS A 27 0.12 7.88 14.89
N LEU A 28 0.64 7.85 13.65
CA LEU A 28 -0.02 8.41 12.48
C LEU A 28 -0.99 7.43 11.79
N PHE A 29 -1.00 6.17 12.24
CA PHE A 29 -1.87 5.16 11.65
C PHE A 29 -3.34 5.42 12.00
N GLY A 30 -4.19 5.35 10.96
CA GLY A 30 -5.63 5.43 11.12
C GLY A 30 -6.34 4.55 10.10
N ARG A 31 -7.58 4.16 10.38
CA ARG A 31 -8.36 3.40 9.40
C ARG A 31 -8.85 4.32 8.28
N PRO A 32 -8.73 3.88 7.01
CA PRO A 32 -9.28 4.64 5.89
C PRO A 32 -10.79 4.83 6.02
N GLU A 33 -11.26 6.02 5.65
CA GLU A 33 -12.70 6.35 5.72
C GLU A 33 -13.57 5.41 4.88
N TRP A 34 -13.06 4.99 3.73
CA TRP A 34 -13.81 4.15 2.79
C TRP A 34 -13.44 2.67 2.88
N MET A 35 -13.14 2.19 4.07
CA MET A 35 -12.74 0.79 4.25
C MET A 35 -13.80 -0.18 3.75
N SER A 36 -15.08 0.10 3.94
CA SER A 36 -16.16 -0.76 3.44
C SER A 36 -16.18 -0.86 1.92
N LYS A 37 -15.86 0.24 1.22
CA LYS A 37 -15.72 0.24 -0.24
C LYS A 37 -14.47 -0.52 -0.67
N ALA A 38 -13.38 -0.38 0.06
CA ALA A 38 -12.14 -1.11 -0.19
C ALA A 38 -12.34 -2.62 -0.04
N GLU A 39 -13.13 -3.06 0.93
CA GLU A 39 -13.48 -4.48 1.10
C GLU A 39 -14.17 -5.04 -0.14
N LYS A 40 -15.12 -4.30 -0.71
CA LYS A 40 -15.82 -4.71 -1.92
C LYS A 40 -14.87 -4.84 -3.11
N VAL A 41 -13.97 -3.87 -3.27
CA VAL A 41 -12.96 -3.90 -4.34
C VAL A 41 -12.02 -5.08 -4.13
N ALA A 42 -11.51 -5.28 -2.92
CA ALA A 42 -10.61 -6.39 -2.62
C ALA A 42 -11.25 -7.74 -2.88
N LYS A 43 -12.53 -7.89 -2.56
CA LYS A 43 -13.28 -9.13 -2.83
C LYS A 43 -13.33 -9.44 -4.33
N ILE A 44 -13.57 -8.44 -5.15
CA ILE A 44 -13.56 -8.58 -6.61
C ILE A 44 -12.17 -8.96 -7.09
N MET A 45 -11.14 -8.27 -6.61
CA MET A 45 -9.76 -8.52 -7.03
C MET A 45 -9.25 -9.90 -6.59
N LYS A 46 -9.67 -10.39 -5.43
CA LYS A 46 -9.35 -11.75 -4.98
C LYS A 46 -9.90 -12.84 -5.90
N ALA A 47 -11.05 -12.58 -6.53
CA ALA A 47 -11.65 -13.51 -7.46
C ALA A 47 -10.97 -13.52 -8.84
N CYS A 48 -10.13 -12.54 -9.14
CA CYS A 48 -9.45 -12.46 -10.43
C CYS A 48 -8.23 -13.39 -10.47
N SER A 49 -7.99 -13.99 -11.66
CA SER A 49 -6.75 -14.70 -11.92
C SER A 49 -5.59 -13.69 -12.08
N PRO A 50 -4.32 -14.13 -11.94
CA PRO A 50 -3.19 -13.23 -12.22
C PRO A 50 -3.23 -12.62 -13.62
N HIS A 51 -3.68 -13.38 -14.62
CA HIS A 51 -3.82 -12.88 -15.99
C HIS A 51 -4.85 -11.74 -16.09
N GLU A 52 -5.99 -11.90 -15.43
CA GLU A 52 -7.03 -10.87 -15.36
C GLU A 52 -6.51 -9.61 -14.64
N LEU A 53 -5.78 -9.81 -13.53
CA LEU A 53 -5.15 -8.70 -12.80
C LEU A 53 -4.14 -7.95 -13.66
N ALA A 54 -3.34 -8.65 -14.47
CA ALA A 54 -2.39 -8.02 -15.38
C ALA A 54 -3.10 -7.07 -16.34
N ARG A 55 -4.26 -7.46 -16.85
CA ARG A 55 -5.06 -6.61 -17.73
C ARG A 55 -5.65 -5.41 -17.00
N ILE A 56 -6.21 -5.61 -15.82
CA ILE A 56 -6.84 -4.55 -15.02
C ILE A 56 -5.79 -3.51 -14.59
N LEU A 57 -4.66 -3.99 -14.08
CA LEU A 57 -3.59 -3.12 -13.58
C LEU A 57 -2.72 -2.56 -14.70
N LYS A 58 -2.85 -3.07 -15.92
CA LYS A 58 -1.97 -2.73 -17.04
C LYS A 58 -0.51 -2.96 -16.65
N ALA A 59 -0.24 -4.12 -16.07
CA ALA A 59 1.06 -4.49 -15.51
C ALA A 59 1.58 -5.78 -16.16
N SER A 60 2.86 -6.09 -15.94
CA SER A 60 3.46 -7.35 -16.39
C SER A 60 2.89 -8.53 -15.63
N ASP A 61 3.01 -9.74 -16.19
CA ASP A 61 2.57 -10.96 -15.52
C ASP A 61 3.29 -11.18 -14.19
N THR A 62 4.57 -10.84 -14.12
CA THR A 62 5.36 -10.94 -12.88
C THR A 62 4.77 -10.07 -11.78
N ILE A 63 4.45 -8.81 -12.08
CA ILE A 63 3.82 -7.90 -11.12
C ILE A 63 2.43 -8.42 -10.73
N ALA A 64 1.67 -8.91 -11.70
CA ALA A 64 0.31 -9.41 -11.45
C ALA A 64 0.29 -10.63 -10.52
N VAL A 65 1.24 -11.55 -10.66
CA VAL A 65 1.36 -12.70 -9.76
C VAL A 65 1.65 -12.25 -8.33
N THR A 66 2.55 -11.30 -8.15
CA THR A 66 2.87 -10.73 -6.84
C THR A 66 1.64 -10.05 -6.23
N GLU A 67 0.95 -9.22 -7.00
CA GLU A 67 -0.22 -8.50 -6.51
C GLU A 67 -1.40 -9.43 -6.24
N ALA A 68 -1.55 -10.52 -6.99
CA ALA A 68 -2.56 -11.55 -6.69
C ALA A 68 -2.34 -12.14 -5.29
N GLY A 69 -1.08 -12.39 -4.92
CA GLY A 69 -0.73 -12.83 -3.57
C GLY A 69 -1.12 -11.79 -2.52
N HIS A 70 -0.84 -10.51 -2.77
CA HIS A 70 -1.22 -9.44 -1.86
C HIS A 70 -2.73 -9.35 -1.66
N PHE A 71 -3.52 -9.46 -2.72
CA PHE A 71 -4.98 -9.45 -2.61
C PHE A 71 -5.51 -10.66 -1.84
N ASN A 72 -4.93 -11.84 -2.03
CA ASN A 72 -5.32 -13.03 -1.28
C ASN A 72 -5.11 -12.87 0.22
N ASP A 73 -4.05 -12.17 0.61
CA ASP A 73 -3.70 -11.92 2.01
C ASP A 73 -4.40 -10.70 2.59
N TRP A 74 -5.10 -9.93 1.77
CA TRP A 74 -5.74 -8.70 2.19
C TRP A 74 -6.86 -8.96 3.20
N ASP A 75 -6.87 -8.19 4.29
CA ASP A 75 -7.85 -8.29 5.35
C ASP A 75 -8.12 -6.90 5.93
N SER A 76 -9.39 -6.50 5.99
CA SER A 76 -9.80 -5.18 6.51
C SER A 76 -9.56 -5.02 8.01
N GLN A 77 -9.37 -6.11 8.73
CA GLN A 77 -9.15 -6.09 10.18
C GLN A 77 -7.65 -6.00 10.55
N VAL A 78 -6.77 -6.05 9.57
CA VAL A 78 -5.33 -5.95 9.82
C VAL A 78 -4.99 -4.55 10.32
N VAL A 79 -4.16 -4.50 11.36
CA VAL A 79 -3.71 -3.27 11.99
C VAL A 79 -2.18 -3.14 11.89
N TYR A 80 -1.66 -1.96 12.24
CA TYR A 80 -0.23 -1.75 12.32
C TYR A 80 0.41 -2.79 13.28
N PRO A 81 1.60 -3.36 12.98
CA PRO A 81 2.48 -3.02 11.86
C PRO A 81 2.23 -3.77 10.55
N LYS A 82 1.31 -4.74 10.51
CA LYS A 82 1.00 -5.46 9.26
C LYS A 82 0.36 -4.55 8.22
N ALA A 83 -0.63 -3.73 8.65
CA ALA A 83 -1.14 -2.66 7.82
C ALA A 83 -0.27 -1.42 8.03
N ARG A 84 0.17 -0.80 6.95
CA ARG A 84 1.13 0.31 6.99
C ARG A 84 0.63 1.46 6.12
N PRO A 85 1.11 2.69 6.37
CA PRO A 85 0.79 3.82 5.49
C PRO A 85 1.13 3.52 4.03
N ALA A 86 0.30 3.97 3.11
CA ALA A 86 0.49 3.72 1.68
C ALA A 86 1.87 4.18 1.18
N VAL A 87 2.36 5.32 1.68
CA VAL A 87 3.66 5.87 1.30
C VAL A 87 4.82 4.93 1.63
N MET A 88 4.66 4.07 2.64
CA MET A 88 5.65 3.05 3.02
C MET A 88 5.47 1.74 2.27
N THR A 89 4.32 1.54 1.65
CA THR A 89 3.95 0.31 0.96
C THR A 89 4.21 0.39 -0.54
N PHE A 90 3.91 1.54 -1.15
CA PHE A 90 4.13 1.72 -2.59
C PHE A 90 5.62 1.60 -2.92
N ASP A 91 5.93 0.86 -3.98
CA ASP A 91 7.30 0.55 -4.42
C ASP A 91 7.49 0.94 -5.88
N GLY A 92 7.72 2.20 -6.11
CA GLY A 92 8.07 2.75 -7.42
C GLY A 92 9.22 3.74 -7.25
N ASP A 93 9.76 4.23 -8.36
CA ASP A 93 10.94 5.10 -8.35
C ASP A 93 10.74 6.35 -7.50
N VAL A 94 9.56 6.98 -7.58
CA VAL A 94 9.23 8.16 -6.80
C VAL A 94 9.26 7.86 -5.30
N TYR A 95 8.67 6.72 -4.90
CA TYR A 95 8.60 6.34 -3.49
C TYR A 95 9.95 5.92 -2.94
N ARG A 96 10.80 5.27 -3.75
CA ARG A 96 12.16 4.94 -3.37
C ARG A 96 13.00 6.20 -3.18
N ALA A 97 12.86 7.17 -4.08
CA ALA A 97 13.56 8.46 -3.99
C ALA A 97 13.09 9.27 -2.78
N LEU A 98 11.80 9.22 -2.46
CA LEU A 98 11.23 9.92 -1.31
C LEU A 98 11.79 9.40 0.02
N ASP A 99 11.99 8.08 0.13
CA ASP A 99 12.46 7.42 1.35
C ASP A 99 11.68 7.87 2.59
N ALA A 100 10.39 7.56 2.60
CA ALA A 100 9.44 8.04 3.60
C ALA A 100 9.83 7.68 5.04
N GLY A 101 10.63 6.61 5.23
CA GLY A 101 11.13 6.22 6.55
C GLY A 101 12.03 7.27 7.20
N THR A 102 12.57 8.21 6.42
CA THR A 102 13.40 9.30 6.94
C THR A 102 12.63 10.57 7.25
N LEU A 103 11.33 10.62 6.92
CA LEU A 103 10.51 11.80 7.14
C LEU A 103 10.17 11.97 8.62
N THR A 104 10.11 13.22 9.07
CA THR A 104 9.61 13.58 10.40
C THR A 104 8.08 13.62 10.41
N GLU A 105 7.48 13.76 11.61
CA GLU A 105 6.02 13.89 11.75
C GLU A 105 5.48 15.04 10.87
N LYS A 106 6.20 16.15 10.81
CA LYS A 106 5.84 17.30 9.97
C LYS A 106 5.85 16.95 8.48
N GLY A 107 6.80 16.11 8.04
CA GLY A 107 6.89 15.66 6.66
C GLY A 107 5.77 14.70 6.27
N TRP A 108 5.21 13.96 7.21
CA TRP A 108 4.08 13.05 6.99
C TRP A 108 2.75 13.78 6.86
N GLY A 109 2.69 14.96 7.34
CA GLY A 109 1.53 15.76 7.15
C GLY A 109 0.72 16.29 8.09
#